data_c341551425c8f02283dcbd7c9e84d56b
#
_entry.id   c341551425c8f02283dcbd7c9e84d56b
#
_cell.length_a   1.000
_cell.length_b   1.000
_cell.length_c   1.000
_cell.angle_alpha   90.00
_cell.angle_beta   90.00
_cell.angle_gamma   90.00
#
_symmetry.space_group_name_H-M   'P 1'
#
loop_
_entity.id
_entity.type
_entity.pdbx_description
1 polymer ?
#
loop_
_entity_poly.entity_id
_entity_poly.type
_entity_poly.pdbx_seq_one_letter_code
_entity_poly.pdbx_strand_id
1 'polypeptide(L)'
;MLFRSIDADAVLLIAAILDDKEMYDFYQLAKELKLDVLVETHDEWEMERALKLDADIIGINNRNLKDFTISLERTKTLSKMVPKDKLLIAESGIVRDDDVAYLADCGVSGFLIGRAFMEQIGRASCRERV
;
A
#
# COMPACT_ATOMS: atom_id res chain seq x y z
N MET A 1 15.42 13.15 6.85
CA MET A 1 14.52 12.46 5.92
C MET A 1 15.10 12.40 4.53
N LEU A 2 15.59 11.23 4.19
CA LEU A 2 16.25 11.02 2.89
C LEU A 2 15.29 11.24 1.72
N PHE A 3 14.00 10.92 1.92
CA PHE A 3 13.03 11.06 0.85
C PHE A 3 12.92 12.48 0.34
N ARG A 4 12.92 13.44 1.27
CA ARG A 4 12.81 14.84 0.86
C ARG A 4 14.05 15.32 0.11
N SER A 5 15.22 14.82 0.49
CA SER A 5 16.46 15.22 -0.16
C SER A 5 16.57 14.69 -1.59
N ILE A 6 15.78 13.70 -1.97
CA ILE A 6 15.74 13.16 -3.34
C ILE A 6 14.45 13.56 -4.07
N ASP A 7 13.78 14.61 -3.61
CA ASP A 7 12.57 15.15 -4.21
C ASP A 7 11.40 14.17 -4.28
N ALA A 8 11.29 13.28 -3.30
CA ALA A 8 10.15 12.37 -3.25
C ALA A 8 8.88 13.15 -2.92
N ASP A 9 7.77 12.77 -3.55
CA ASP A 9 6.45 13.34 -3.29
C ASP A 9 5.67 12.52 -2.27
N ALA A 10 6.10 11.29 -2.00
CA ALA A 10 5.40 10.38 -1.09
C ALA A 10 6.39 9.50 -0.34
N VAL A 11 5.97 9.00 0.82
CA VAL A 11 6.74 8.04 1.62
C VAL A 11 5.86 6.85 1.96
N LEU A 12 6.51 5.72 2.18
CA LEU A 12 5.87 4.47 2.59
C LEU A 12 6.24 4.18 4.05
N LEU A 13 5.23 4.02 4.90
CA LEU A 13 5.41 3.58 6.28
C LEU A 13 4.85 2.17 6.40
N ILE A 14 5.69 1.23 6.77
CA ILE A 14 5.30 -0.18 6.88
C ILE A 14 4.97 -0.49 8.34
N ALA A 15 3.70 -0.69 8.64
CA ALA A 15 3.24 -0.90 10.01
C ALA A 15 3.89 -2.13 10.66
N ALA A 16 4.20 -3.15 9.86
CA ALA A 16 4.79 -4.38 10.38
C ALA A 16 6.16 -4.17 11.03
N ILE A 17 6.92 -3.16 10.63
CA ILE A 17 8.28 -2.95 11.12
C ILE A 17 8.43 -1.69 11.98
N LEU A 18 7.36 -0.90 12.12
CA LEU A 18 7.39 0.33 12.92
C LEU A 18 6.51 0.17 14.16
N ASP A 19 6.96 0.68 15.30
CA ASP A 19 6.08 0.76 16.46
C ASP A 19 5.17 1.98 16.34
N ASP A 20 4.24 2.13 17.28
CA ASP A 20 3.25 3.20 17.21
C ASP A 20 3.88 4.58 17.29
N LYS A 21 4.91 4.73 18.13
CA LYS A 21 5.59 6.01 18.26
C LYS A 21 6.33 6.37 16.98
N GLU A 22 7.05 5.40 16.40
CA GLU A 22 7.75 5.62 15.14
C GLU A 22 6.80 5.97 14.01
N MET A 23 5.68 5.25 13.90
CA MET A 23 4.68 5.56 12.89
C MET A 23 4.13 6.97 13.05
N TYR A 24 3.79 7.34 14.28
CA TYR A 24 3.26 8.67 14.55
C TYR A 24 4.28 9.75 14.20
N ASP A 25 5.52 9.60 14.69
CA ASP A 25 6.54 10.61 14.46
C ASP A 25 6.87 10.78 12.98
N PHE A 26 7.04 9.67 12.26
CA PHE A 26 7.33 9.73 10.82
C PHE A 26 6.13 10.27 10.02
N TYR A 27 4.92 9.89 10.41
CA TYR A 27 3.74 10.39 9.73
C TYR A 27 3.61 11.90 9.87
N GLN A 28 3.79 12.42 11.10
CA GLN A 28 3.70 13.85 11.34
C GLN A 28 4.80 14.61 10.61
N LEU A 29 6.02 14.09 10.62
CA LEU A 29 7.13 14.73 9.92
C LEU A 29 6.88 14.76 8.41
N ALA A 30 6.39 13.68 7.84
CA ALA A 30 6.09 13.63 6.41
C ALA A 30 4.99 14.64 6.05
N LYS A 31 3.96 14.77 6.89
CA LYS A 31 2.91 15.74 6.63
C LYS A 31 3.43 17.17 6.74
N GLU A 32 4.33 17.45 7.68
CA GLU A 32 4.98 18.76 7.77
C GLU A 32 5.78 19.09 6.51
N LEU A 33 6.39 18.08 5.90
CA LEU A 33 7.13 18.24 4.66
C LEU A 33 6.22 18.23 3.42
N LYS A 34 4.92 18.16 3.63
CA LYS A 34 3.91 18.12 2.55
C LYS A 34 4.07 16.92 1.63
N LEU A 35 4.45 15.80 2.21
CA LEU A 35 4.53 14.53 1.49
C LEU A 35 3.26 13.72 1.70
N ASP A 36 2.86 12.99 0.69
CA ASP A 36 1.81 12.00 0.84
C ASP A 36 2.38 10.78 1.55
N VAL A 37 1.57 10.14 2.39
CA VAL A 37 2.03 9.00 3.18
C VAL A 37 1.13 7.81 2.92
N LEU A 38 1.73 6.71 2.47
CA LEU A 38 1.04 5.43 2.32
C LEU A 38 1.44 4.56 3.52
N VAL A 39 0.45 4.17 4.33
CA VAL A 39 0.69 3.29 5.47
C VAL A 39 0.31 1.87 5.06
N GLU A 40 1.31 1.01 4.96
CA GLU A 40 1.13 -0.38 4.53
C GLU A 40 0.74 -1.27 5.71
N THR A 41 -0.29 -2.08 5.51
CA THR A 41 -0.81 -2.99 6.53
C THR A 41 -0.91 -4.41 5.98
N HIS A 42 -0.89 -5.42 6.89
CA HIS A 42 -0.96 -6.83 6.54
C HIS A 42 -2.07 -7.58 7.26
N ASP A 43 -2.55 -7.06 8.39
CA ASP A 43 -3.56 -7.74 9.21
C ASP A 43 -4.44 -6.73 9.93
N GLU A 44 -5.42 -7.23 10.69
CA GLU A 44 -6.36 -6.36 11.40
C GLU A 44 -5.67 -5.50 12.45
N TRP A 45 -4.68 -6.04 13.13
CA TRP A 45 -3.93 -5.30 14.14
C TRP A 45 -3.24 -4.07 13.52
N GLU A 46 -2.56 -4.28 12.41
CA GLU A 46 -1.89 -3.20 11.72
C GLU A 46 -2.88 -2.21 11.13
N MET A 47 -4.01 -2.70 10.63
CA MET A 47 -5.06 -1.83 10.11
C MET A 47 -5.62 -0.92 11.20
N GLU A 48 -5.86 -1.46 12.39
CA GLU A 48 -6.33 -0.64 13.51
C GLU A 48 -5.32 0.45 13.87
N ARG A 49 -4.03 0.13 13.83
CA ARG A 49 -2.98 1.10 14.11
C ARG A 49 -2.98 2.21 13.06
N ALA A 50 -3.13 1.86 11.80
CA ALA A 50 -3.20 2.86 10.71
C ALA A 50 -4.44 3.75 10.87
N LEU A 51 -5.57 3.20 11.26
CA LEU A 51 -6.79 3.96 11.47
C LEU A 51 -6.68 4.88 12.67
N LYS A 52 -6.01 4.45 13.75
CA LYS A 52 -5.75 5.33 14.90
C LYS A 52 -4.87 6.51 14.52
N LEU A 53 -3.95 6.30 13.61
CA LEU A 53 -3.09 7.35 13.09
C LEU A 53 -3.87 8.34 12.23
N ASP A 54 -5.06 7.97 11.82
CA ASP A 54 -5.90 8.74 10.88
C ASP A 54 -5.21 8.90 9.52
N ALA A 55 -4.56 7.83 9.08
CA ALA A 55 -3.88 7.83 7.78
C ALA A 55 -4.88 8.02 6.65
N ASP A 56 -4.55 8.89 5.70
CA ASP A 56 -5.43 9.17 4.55
C ASP A 56 -5.32 8.11 3.46
N ILE A 57 -4.14 7.52 3.31
CA ILE A 57 -3.87 6.52 2.28
C ILE A 57 -3.36 5.26 2.98
N ILE A 58 -4.10 4.19 2.84
CA ILE A 58 -3.79 2.93 3.50
C ILE A 58 -3.57 1.86 2.45
N GLY A 59 -2.46 1.14 2.57
CA GLY A 59 -2.15 0.03 1.69
C GLY A 59 -2.42 -1.30 2.38
N ILE A 60 -2.93 -2.26 1.63
CA ILE A 60 -3.07 -3.63 2.09
C ILE A 60 -2.15 -4.49 1.24
N ASN A 61 -1.14 -5.07 1.87
CA ASN A 61 -0.22 -5.94 1.19
C ASN A 61 -0.75 -7.38 1.23
N ASN A 62 -1.09 -7.92 0.07
CA ASN A 62 -1.64 -9.26 -0.03
C ASN A 62 -0.60 -10.36 0.18
N ARG A 63 0.67 -10.01 0.28
CA ARG A 63 1.75 -10.95 0.56
C ARG A 63 2.03 -11.01 2.06
N ASN A 64 2.06 -12.21 2.59
CA ASN A 64 2.47 -12.43 3.97
C ASN A 64 4.00 -12.29 4.05
N LEU A 65 4.49 -11.41 4.90
CA LEU A 65 5.94 -11.16 5.00
C LEU A 65 6.69 -12.30 5.68
N LYS A 66 6.01 -13.19 6.38
CA LYS A 66 6.65 -14.30 7.08
C LYS A 66 6.91 -15.49 6.17
N ASP A 67 5.94 -15.86 5.35
CA ASP A 67 6.04 -17.05 4.48
C ASP A 67 5.89 -16.72 3.00
N PHE A 68 5.69 -15.44 2.65
CA PHE A 68 5.55 -14.92 1.29
C PHE A 68 4.35 -15.50 0.52
N THR A 69 3.39 -16.10 1.22
CA THR A 69 2.14 -16.49 0.56
C THR A 69 1.33 -15.26 0.19
N ILE A 70 0.54 -15.37 -0.88
CA ILE A 70 -0.27 -14.28 -1.40
C ILE A 70 -1.74 -14.68 -1.33
N SER A 71 -2.57 -13.78 -0.80
CA SER A 71 -4.03 -13.99 -0.75
C SER A 71 -4.74 -12.66 -0.97
N LEU A 72 -5.52 -12.59 -2.04
CA LEU A 72 -6.31 -11.38 -2.32
C LEU A 72 -7.50 -11.26 -1.37
N GLU A 73 -7.86 -12.33 -0.68
CA GLU A 73 -8.92 -12.27 0.32
C GLU A 73 -8.55 -11.40 1.51
N ARG A 74 -7.26 -11.20 1.74
CA ARG A 74 -6.80 -10.28 2.76
C ARG A 74 -7.35 -8.88 2.51
N THR A 75 -7.28 -8.41 1.28
CA THR A 75 -7.86 -7.12 0.92
C THR A 75 -9.36 -7.11 1.16
N LYS A 76 -10.05 -8.18 0.79
CA LYS A 76 -11.49 -8.27 1.01
C LYS A 76 -11.85 -8.14 2.49
N THR A 77 -11.10 -8.82 3.35
CA THR A 77 -11.35 -8.77 4.78
C THR A 77 -11.03 -7.41 5.37
N LEU A 78 -9.85 -6.89 5.08
CA LEU A 78 -9.38 -5.65 5.69
C LEU A 78 -10.08 -4.42 5.14
N SER A 79 -10.51 -4.46 3.88
CA SER A 79 -11.19 -3.32 3.28
C SER A 79 -12.47 -2.95 4.00
N LYS A 80 -13.09 -3.91 4.66
CA LYS A 80 -14.33 -3.68 5.42
C LYS A 80 -14.10 -2.81 6.65
N MET A 81 -12.86 -2.73 7.14
CA MET A 81 -12.52 -1.90 8.28
C MET A 81 -12.25 -0.45 7.91
N VAL A 82 -12.04 -0.17 6.64
CA VAL A 82 -11.58 1.14 6.18
C VAL A 82 -12.77 2.04 5.85
N PRO A 83 -12.83 3.25 6.45
CA PRO A 83 -13.87 4.22 6.09
C PRO A 83 -13.78 4.64 4.63
N LYS A 84 -14.92 5.02 4.06
CA LYS A 84 -14.99 5.37 2.64
C LYS A 84 -14.24 6.65 2.27
N ASP A 85 -13.94 7.49 3.24
CA ASP A 85 -13.20 8.73 3.00
C ASP A 85 -11.69 8.52 2.92
N LYS A 86 -11.22 7.28 3.11
CA LYS A 86 -9.80 6.93 2.98
C LYS A 86 -9.52 6.34 1.61
N LEU A 87 -8.30 6.56 1.10
CA LEU A 87 -7.85 5.91 -0.12
C LEU A 87 -7.24 4.56 0.24
N LEU A 88 -7.67 3.53 -0.46
CA LEU A 88 -7.23 2.16 -0.20
C LEU A 88 -6.45 1.65 -1.40
N ILE A 89 -5.21 1.21 -1.15
CA ILE A 89 -4.30 0.71 -2.18
C ILE A 89 -4.06 -0.77 -1.93
N ALA A 90 -4.22 -1.58 -2.95
CA ALA A 90 -3.89 -3.00 -2.87
C ALA A 90 -2.48 -3.23 -3.40
N GLU A 91 -1.69 -4.02 -2.68
CA GLU A 91 -0.30 -4.29 -3.01
C GLU A 91 -0.06 -5.78 -3.11
N SER A 92 0.76 -6.18 -4.08
CA SER A 92 1.18 -7.57 -4.30
C SER A 92 0.06 -8.49 -4.79
N GLY A 93 0.45 -9.52 -5.50
CA GLY A 93 -0.48 -10.57 -5.91
C GLY A 93 -1.39 -10.22 -7.07
N ILE A 94 -1.21 -9.07 -7.68
CA ILE A 94 -2.05 -8.60 -8.77
C ILE A 94 -1.34 -8.98 -10.08
N VAL A 95 -1.88 -9.97 -10.78
CA VAL A 95 -1.23 -10.53 -11.98
C VAL A 95 -2.13 -10.44 -13.21
N ARG A 96 -3.45 -10.54 -13.03
CA ARG A 96 -4.41 -10.58 -14.13
C ARG A 96 -5.50 -9.54 -13.97
N ASP A 97 -6.21 -9.28 -15.07
CA ASP A 97 -7.33 -8.34 -15.05
C ASP A 97 -8.41 -8.75 -14.05
N ASP A 98 -8.62 -10.06 -13.88
CA ASP A 98 -9.59 -10.56 -12.91
C ASP A 98 -9.22 -10.16 -11.47
N ASP A 99 -7.92 -10.11 -11.17
CA ASP A 99 -7.46 -9.68 -9.85
C ASP A 99 -7.81 -8.22 -9.62
N VAL A 100 -7.62 -7.38 -10.63
CA VAL A 100 -7.96 -5.97 -10.55
C VAL A 100 -9.47 -5.78 -10.33
N ALA A 101 -10.29 -6.53 -11.08
CA ALA A 101 -11.75 -6.45 -10.93
C ALA A 101 -12.19 -6.89 -9.54
N TYR A 102 -11.62 -7.98 -9.04
CA TYR A 102 -11.92 -8.48 -7.69
C TYR A 102 -11.60 -7.44 -6.63
N LEU A 103 -10.42 -6.84 -6.70
CA LEU A 103 -9.99 -5.86 -5.71
C LEU A 103 -10.77 -4.55 -5.82
N ALA A 104 -11.12 -4.14 -7.04
CA ALA A 104 -11.94 -2.95 -7.22
C ALA A 104 -13.31 -3.13 -6.56
N ASP A 105 -13.89 -4.33 -6.64
CA ASP A 105 -15.16 -4.65 -5.97
C ASP A 105 -15.02 -4.59 -4.45
N CYS A 106 -13.81 -4.75 -3.92
CA CYS A 106 -13.55 -4.60 -2.49
C CYS A 106 -13.45 -3.13 -2.05
N GLY A 107 -13.51 -2.19 -2.97
CA GLY A 107 -13.43 -0.77 -2.64
C GLY A 107 -12.03 -0.18 -2.75
N VAL A 108 -11.12 -0.87 -3.43
CA VAL A 108 -9.74 -0.40 -3.60
C VAL A 108 -9.72 0.74 -4.62
N SER A 109 -8.99 1.81 -4.30
CA SER A 109 -8.86 3.00 -5.14
C SER A 109 -7.66 2.94 -6.06
N GLY A 110 -6.66 2.14 -5.74
CA GLY A 110 -5.45 2.04 -6.55
C GLY A 110 -4.69 0.76 -6.28
N PHE A 111 -3.65 0.53 -7.07
CA PHE A 111 -2.91 -0.73 -7.05
C PHE A 111 -1.41 -0.47 -7.16
N LEU A 112 -0.62 -1.28 -6.43
CA LEU A 112 0.82 -1.35 -6.64
C LEU A 112 1.13 -2.68 -7.32
N ILE A 113 1.51 -2.62 -8.59
CA ILE A 113 1.72 -3.81 -9.42
C ILE A 113 3.17 -3.83 -9.89
N GLY A 114 4.08 -4.00 -8.92
CA GLY A 114 5.49 -3.92 -9.25
C GLY A 114 6.00 -5.10 -10.06
N ARG A 115 5.84 -6.31 -9.54
CA ARG A 115 6.44 -7.49 -10.15
C ARG A 115 5.82 -7.84 -11.50
N ALA A 116 4.50 -7.88 -11.58
CA ALA A 116 3.83 -8.23 -12.83
C ALA A 116 4.14 -7.20 -13.92
N PHE A 117 4.17 -5.93 -13.55
CA PHE A 117 4.49 -4.86 -14.49
C PHE A 117 5.92 -5.00 -15.00
N MET A 118 6.88 -5.29 -14.12
CA MET A 118 8.27 -5.45 -14.50
C MET A 118 8.46 -6.66 -15.42
N GLU A 119 7.76 -7.75 -15.18
CA GLU A 119 7.81 -8.91 -16.03
C GLU A 119 7.27 -8.61 -17.44
N GLN A 120 6.19 -7.84 -17.52
CA GLN A 120 5.63 -7.43 -18.80
C GLN A 120 6.55 -6.50 -19.56
N ILE A 121 7.19 -5.57 -18.89
CA ILE A 121 8.17 -4.71 -19.51
C ILE A 121 9.29 -5.54 -20.14
N GLY A 122 9.77 -6.55 -19.42
CA GLY A 122 10.82 -7.41 -19.92
C GLY A 122 10.46 -8.16 -21.19
N ARG A 123 9.16 -8.43 -21.41
CA ARG A 123 8.70 -9.13 -22.61
C ARG A 123 8.31 -8.17 -23.72
N ALA A 124 7.65 -7.10 -23.36
CA ALA A 124 6.97 -6.24 -24.34
C ALA A 124 7.94 -5.42 -25.16
N SER A 125 8.91 -4.90 -24.69
CA SER A 125 9.89 -4.07 -25.33
C SER A 125 9.91 -2.70 -24.68
N CYS A 126 10.99 -2.01 -24.91
CA CYS A 126 11.22 -0.73 -24.27
C CYS A 126 10.21 0.35 -24.68
N ARG A 127 9.54 0.17 -25.80
CA ARG A 127 8.58 1.19 -26.25
C ARG A 127 7.38 1.35 -25.32
N GLU A 128 7.13 0.37 -24.49
CA GLU A 128 6.04 0.42 -23.53
C GLU A 128 6.39 1.23 -22.30
N ARG A 129 7.60 1.65 -22.16
CA ARG A 129 8.12 2.31 -20.98
C ARG A 129 8.07 3.81 -21.10
N VAL A 130 6.96 4.34 -21.00
CA VAL A 130 6.87 5.81 -21.15
C VAL A 130 6.46 6.47 -19.88
#